data_a8c9b3131756fc3cbdcb2a5e25cb7972
#
_entry.id   a8c9b3131756fc3cbdcb2a5e25cb7972
#
_cell.length_a   1.000
_cell.length_b   1.000
_cell.length_c   1.000
_cell.angle_alpha   90.00
_cell.angle_beta   90.00
_cell.angle_gamma   90.00
#
_symmetry.space_group_name_H-M   'P 1'
#
loop_
_entity.id
_entity.type
_entity.pdbx_description
1 polymer ?
#
loop_
_entity_poly.entity_id
_entity_poly.type
_entity_poly.pdbx_seq_one_letter_code
_entity_poly.pdbx_strand_id
1 'polypeptide(L)'
;RIMNEKKSMEYIIPKLYSNTVAGDHLRSILVEYASNFPSMTSEQRIGYTLLGPLLVDFCQWLHQMKEKKHLNKLFFVAREGYLIQKVYATLYPEETDSLVYVRLNKNLLRLPLLSNSNACEYFVKAKLGRLTYAWNVIFDHLYIEDYEAAKKQIRDKVGFTDFDTSITLQDLESGRYNYILTVLFDWQKLKIEEQASLLEDYLLSMGFFNGAVGLVNNSINGNGQALLTSYLSMKGRKADIWGLQFMKTYKCEKLLEGKCSAWLTDSNIEQYAKMKFHVTCLMFEHLLFEPNGTSLLFLKEDGQIKVKCETPRTEQLDFQPIASIQKFAIQFAHDYVRHIPLPLNMMGFYGYFNMLINPNFEDAKLLCHLHDDDVDGDKLISDPIIPFKRKYLLSRGIPFELTWLC
;
A
#
# COMPACT_ATOMS: atom_id res chain seq x y z
N ARG A 1 26.51 -28.48 -8.18
CA ARG A 1 25.34 -27.68 -7.87
C ARG A 1 25.71 -26.42 -7.05
N ILE A 2 26.36 -26.57 -5.90
CA ILE A 2 26.79 -25.46 -5.00
C ILE A 2 27.75 -24.47 -5.71
N MET A 3 28.67 -24.96 -6.57
CA MET A 3 29.56 -24.09 -7.37
C MET A 3 28.80 -23.32 -8.46
N ASN A 4 27.70 -23.84 -9.01
CA ASN A 4 26.86 -23.12 -9.97
C ASN A 4 26.01 -22.06 -9.34
N GLU A 5 25.55 -22.24 -8.09
CA GLU A 5 24.73 -21.26 -7.35
C GLU A 5 25.59 -20.09 -6.86
N LYS A 6 26.82 -20.32 -6.35
CA LYS A 6 27.77 -19.23 -6.07
C LYS A 6 28.15 -18.44 -7.34
N LYS A 7 28.40 -19.10 -8.46
CA LYS A 7 28.62 -18.42 -9.75
C LYS A 7 27.41 -17.67 -10.25
N SER A 8 26.16 -18.11 -9.94
CA SER A 8 24.95 -17.38 -10.30
C SER A 8 24.79 -16.10 -9.49
N MET A 9 25.15 -16.11 -8.19
CA MET A 9 25.13 -14.90 -7.35
C MET A 9 26.24 -13.92 -7.75
N GLU A 10 27.47 -14.37 -7.96
CA GLU A 10 28.58 -13.54 -8.46
C GLU A 10 28.30 -12.95 -9.85
N TYR A 11 27.48 -13.60 -10.67
CA TYR A 11 27.09 -13.13 -11.99
C TYR A 11 25.90 -12.13 -11.94
N ILE A 12 24.96 -12.30 -11.02
CA ILE A 12 23.78 -11.44 -10.87
C ILE A 12 24.18 -10.10 -10.24
N ILE A 13 25.00 -10.12 -9.20
CA ILE A 13 25.43 -8.93 -8.46
C ILE A 13 26.13 -7.89 -9.35
N PRO A 14 27.13 -8.23 -10.19
CA PRO A 14 27.80 -7.27 -11.07
C PRO A 14 26.90 -6.66 -12.14
N LYS A 15 25.84 -7.35 -12.55
CA LYS A 15 24.89 -6.84 -13.56
C LYS A 15 23.80 -5.94 -12.96
N LEU A 16 23.48 -6.13 -11.68
CA LEU A 16 22.42 -5.37 -11.02
C LEU A 16 22.89 -4.00 -10.54
N TYR A 17 24.17 -3.85 -10.22
CA TYR A 17 24.67 -2.64 -9.57
C TYR A 17 25.77 -1.99 -10.40
N SER A 18 25.66 -0.67 -10.62
CA SER A 18 26.63 0.13 -11.36
C SER A 18 27.98 0.19 -10.65
N ASN A 19 29.05 0.50 -11.38
CA ASN A 19 30.40 0.74 -10.84
C ASN A 19 30.45 2.10 -10.11
N THR A 20 29.80 2.17 -8.97
CA THR A 20 29.78 3.34 -8.07
C THR A 20 30.22 2.90 -6.68
N VAL A 21 30.64 3.84 -5.85
CA VAL A 21 31.00 3.57 -4.45
C VAL A 21 29.85 2.89 -3.71
N ALA A 22 28.63 3.37 -3.91
CA ALA A 22 27.43 2.76 -3.31
C ALA A 22 27.15 1.36 -3.85
N GLY A 23 27.32 1.13 -5.17
CA GLY A 23 27.15 -0.18 -5.79
C GLY A 23 28.24 -1.17 -5.35
N ASP A 24 29.49 -0.73 -5.23
CA ASP A 24 30.59 -1.57 -4.72
C ASP A 24 30.37 -1.91 -3.25
N HIS A 25 29.90 -0.96 -2.47
CA HIS A 25 29.54 -1.18 -1.06
C HIS A 25 28.42 -2.21 -0.92
N LEU A 26 27.30 -2.05 -1.65
CA LEU A 26 26.21 -3.02 -1.65
C LEU A 26 26.69 -4.41 -2.08
N ARG A 27 27.52 -4.47 -3.12
CA ARG A 27 28.13 -5.73 -3.60
C ARG A 27 28.97 -6.39 -2.51
N SER A 28 29.79 -5.62 -1.77
CA SER A 28 30.62 -6.18 -0.71
C SER A 28 29.78 -6.83 0.39
N ILE A 29 28.68 -6.21 0.79
CA ILE A 29 27.73 -6.78 1.76
C ILE A 29 27.13 -8.08 1.23
N LEU A 30 26.61 -8.07 0.01
CA LEU A 30 25.99 -9.24 -0.60
C LEU A 30 26.97 -10.41 -0.74
N VAL A 31 28.22 -10.15 -1.07
CA VAL A 31 29.27 -11.20 -1.18
C VAL A 31 29.68 -11.72 0.20
N GLU A 32 29.90 -10.83 1.17
CA GLU A 32 30.31 -11.19 2.52
C GLU A 32 29.30 -12.12 3.19
N TYR A 33 28.02 -11.77 3.12
CA TYR A 33 26.97 -12.50 3.82
C TYR A 33 26.29 -13.60 2.98
N ALA A 34 26.50 -13.65 1.65
CA ALA A 34 25.96 -14.70 0.80
C ALA A 34 26.44 -16.10 1.20
N SER A 35 27.65 -16.21 1.76
CA SER A 35 28.20 -17.48 2.25
C SER A 35 27.42 -18.08 3.44
N ASN A 36 26.67 -17.25 4.17
CA ASN A 36 25.78 -17.70 5.24
C ASN A 36 24.53 -18.42 4.73
N PHE A 37 24.24 -18.31 3.43
CA PHE A 37 23.06 -18.87 2.80
C PHE A 37 23.45 -19.66 1.54
N PRO A 38 24.07 -20.85 1.72
CA PRO A 38 24.66 -21.61 0.60
C PRO A 38 23.65 -22.09 -0.46
N SER A 39 22.37 -22.14 -0.11
CA SER A 39 21.30 -22.54 -1.03
C SER A 39 20.04 -21.73 -0.76
N MET A 40 19.98 -20.49 -1.27
CA MET A 40 18.77 -19.67 -1.18
C MET A 40 17.70 -20.17 -2.17
N THR A 41 16.45 -20.25 -1.69
CA THR A 41 15.30 -20.35 -2.58
C THR A 41 15.10 -19.04 -3.36
N SER A 42 14.24 -19.03 -4.38
CA SER A 42 13.94 -17.80 -5.14
C SER A 42 13.37 -16.71 -4.22
N GLU A 43 12.49 -17.07 -3.28
CA GLU A 43 11.90 -16.15 -2.30
C GLU A 43 12.97 -15.51 -1.42
N GLN A 44 13.85 -16.34 -0.87
CA GLN A 44 14.93 -15.89 0.01
C GLN A 44 15.89 -14.95 -0.74
N ARG A 45 16.22 -15.31 -1.97
CA ARG A 45 17.08 -14.51 -2.84
C ARG A 45 16.43 -13.16 -3.19
N ILE A 46 15.17 -13.14 -3.61
CA ILE A 46 14.43 -11.88 -3.88
C ILE A 46 14.41 -11.00 -2.63
N GLY A 47 14.10 -11.59 -1.46
CA GLY A 47 14.08 -10.87 -0.20
C GLY A 47 15.43 -10.25 0.14
N TYR A 48 16.51 -11.07 0.11
CA TYR A 48 17.82 -10.65 0.57
C TYR A 48 18.54 -9.72 -0.42
N THR A 49 18.50 -10.04 -1.73
CA THR A 49 19.33 -9.32 -2.71
C THR A 49 18.63 -8.17 -3.42
N LEU A 50 17.31 -8.10 -3.36
CA LEU A 50 16.53 -7.10 -4.10
C LEU A 50 15.63 -6.26 -3.17
N LEU A 51 14.71 -6.89 -2.43
CA LEU A 51 13.76 -6.16 -1.60
C LEU A 51 14.43 -5.54 -0.37
N GLY A 52 15.35 -6.25 0.27
CA GLY A 52 16.12 -5.74 1.41
C GLY A 52 16.90 -4.47 1.08
N PRO A 53 17.78 -4.47 0.06
CA PRO A 53 18.48 -3.26 -0.40
C PRO A 53 17.54 -2.12 -0.78
N LEU A 54 16.43 -2.40 -1.49
CA LEU A 54 15.43 -1.40 -1.84
C LEU A 54 14.83 -0.72 -0.60
N LEU A 55 14.45 -1.51 0.41
CA LEU A 55 13.85 -0.98 1.63
C LEU A 55 14.85 -0.25 2.52
N VAL A 56 16.09 -0.71 2.60
CA VAL A 56 17.17 0.02 3.29
C VAL A 56 17.38 1.39 2.66
N ASP A 57 17.48 1.45 1.35
CA ASP A 57 17.68 2.70 0.60
C ASP A 57 16.48 3.67 0.79
N PHE A 58 15.26 3.16 0.73
CA PHE A 58 14.06 3.94 1.02
C PHE A 58 13.99 4.42 2.48
N CYS A 59 14.33 3.56 3.44
CA CYS A 59 14.34 3.94 4.86
C CYS A 59 15.41 4.98 5.18
N GLN A 60 16.55 4.97 4.51
CA GLN A 60 17.55 6.04 4.61
C GLN A 60 16.98 7.39 4.15
N TRP A 61 16.23 7.39 3.05
CA TRP A 61 15.52 8.58 2.60
C TRP A 61 14.42 9.03 3.58
N LEU A 62 13.66 8.08 4.16
CA LEU A 62 12.65 8.40 5.19
C LEU A 62 13.27 9.09 6.39
N HIS A 63 14.42 8.60 6.86
CA HIS A 63 15.17 9.20 7.97
C HIS A 63 15.60 10.64 7.64
N GLN A 64 16.17 10.86 6.45
CA GLN A 64 16.51 12.22 5.99
C GLN A 64 15.28 13.13 5.91
N MET A 65 14.13 12.62 5.48
CA MET A 65 12.89 13.41 5.43
C MET A 65 12.32 13.71 6.82
N LYS A 66 12.42 12.77 7.76
CA LYS A 66 12.03 12.97 9.16
C LYS A 66 12.83 14.14 9.77
N GLU A 67 14.15 14.13 9.61
CA GLU A 67 15.01 15.21 10.09
C GLU A 67 14.74 16.54 9.38
N LYS A 68 14.76 16.55 8.04
CA LYS A 68 14.56 17.74 7.21
C LYS A 68 13.25 18.47 7.47
N LYS A 69 12.19 17.73 7.81
CA LYS A 69 10.84 18.27 8.04
C LYS A 69 10.50 18.35 9.53
N HIS A 70 11.46 18.03 10.40
CA HIS A 70 11.27 18.04 11.86
C HIS A 70 10.05 17.23 12.30
N LEU A 71 9.88 16.01 11.75
CA LEU A 71 8.74 15.17 12.05
C LEU A 71 8.91 14.48 13.40
N ASN A 72 7.93 14.65 14.28
CA ASN A 72 7.96 14.05 15.61
C ASN A 72 7.78 12.53 15.56
N LYS A 73 6.90 12.06 14.67
CA LYS A 73 6.60 10.63 14.50
C LYS A 73 6.45 10.26 13.02
N LEU A 74 6.78 9.01 12.72
CA LEU A 74 6.46 8.36 11.45
C LEU A 74 5.33 7.36 11.67
N PHE A 75 4.23 7.54 10.96
CA PHE A 75 3.09 6.65 10.92
C PHE A 75 3.16 5.78 9.68
N PHE A 76 3.46 4.51 9.86
CA PHE A 76 3.54 3.52 8.80
C PHE A 76 2.14 2.96 8.54
N VAL A 77 1.57 3.33 7.41
CA VAL A 77 0.17 3.01 7.09
C VAL A 77 0.03 1.55 6.66
N ALA A 78 -0.89 0.84 7.28
CA ALA A 78 -1.22 -0.52 6.92
C ALA A 78 -1.81 -0.56 5.46
N ARG A 79 -1.51 -1.58 4.68
CA ARG A 79 -0.79 -2.86 5.02
C ARG A 79 0.71 -2.77 4.70
N GLU A 80 1.08 -1.95 3.73
CA GLU A 80 2.41 -1.82 3.15
C GLU A 80 3.44 -1.30 4.16
N GLY A 81 3.01 -0.44 5.09
CA GLY A 81 3.87 0.10 6.14
C GLY A 81 4.48 -0.93 7.09
N TYR A 82 3.93 -2.16 7.12
CA TYR A 82 4.37 -3.22 8.04
C TYR A 82 5.85 -3.59 7.88
N LEU A 83 6.24 -3.95 6.67
CA LEU A 83 7.63 -4.35 6.42
C LEU A 83 8.57 -3.14 6.46
N ILE A 84 8.13 -1.99 5.96
CA ILE A 84 8.92 -0.76 5.96
C ILE A 84 9.27 -0.34 7.39
N GLN A 85 8.29 -0.38 8.32
CA GLN A 85 8.53 -0.06 9.74
C GLN A 85 9.58 -0.99 10.36
N LYS A 86 9.51 -2.29 10.08
CA LYS A 86 10.47 -3.26 10.63
C LYS A 86 11.89 -3.02 10.13
N VAL A 87 12.05 -2.73 8.84
CA VAL A 87 13.35 -2.39 8.27
C VAL A 87 13.86 -1.07 8.86
N TYR A 88 13.01 -0.04 8.95
CA TYR A 88 13.38 1.23 9.55
C TYR A 88 13.83 1.08 11.01
N ALA A 89 13.07 0.35 11.83
CA ALA A 89 13.43 0.09 13.23
C ALA A 89 14.73 -0.71 13.38
N THR A 90 15.07 -1.54 12.38
CA THR A 90 16.37 -2.24 12.36
C THR A 90 17.52 -1.29 12.08
N LEU A 91 17.32 -0.29 11.19
CA LEU A 91 18.35 0.69 10.84
C LEU A 91 18.54 1.75 11.92
N TYR A 92 17.47 2.17 12.58
CA TYR A 92 17.43 3.29 13.54
C TYR A 92 16.71 2.85 14.84
N PRO A 93 17.30 1.92 15.61
CA PRO A 93 16.66 1.37 16.80
C PRO A 93 16.40 2.43 17.90
N GLU A 94 17.17 3.50 17.93
CA GLU A 94 17.01 4.64 18.84
C GLU A 94 15.76 5.47 18.57
N GLU A 95 15.17 5.35 17.40
CA GLU A 95 13.96 6.07 16.99
C GLU A 95 12.67 5.28 17.21
N THR A 96 12.73 4.06 17.73
CA THR A 96 11.59 3.12 17.81
C THR A 96 10.36 3.74 18.47
N ASP A 97 10.51 4.59 19.49
CA ASP A 97 9.39 5.26 20.18
C ASP A 97 8.66 6.29 19.28
N SER A 98 9.29 6.72 18.20
CA SER A 98 8.70 7.63 17.23
C SER A 98 8.04 6.93 16.03
N LEU A 99 8.06 5.59 15.99
CA LEU A 99 7.52 4.78 14.91
C LEU A 99 6.17 4.19 15.29
N VAL A 100 5.14 4.49 14.53
CA VAL A 100 3.78 4.00 14.80
C VAL A 100 3.26 3.23 13.59
N TYR A 101 2.87 1.97 13.79
CA TYR A 101 2.12 1.25 12.76
C TYR A 101 0.64 1.59 12.90
N VAL A 102 0.04 2.14 11.85
CA VAL A 102 -1.31 2.69 11.90
C VAL A 102 -2.21 2.12 10.82
N ARG A 103 -3.42 1.76 11.19
CA ARG A 103 -4.47 1.34 10.27
C ARG A 103 -5.31 2.54 9.87
N LEU A 104 -4.98 3.15 8.73
CA LEU A 104 -5.65 4.33 8.17
C LEU A 104 -5.86 4.17 6.66
N ASN A 105 -6.71 3.22 6.29
CA ASN A 105 -7.12 3.06 4.89
C ASN A 105 -8.42 3.83 4.58
N LYS A 106 -8.79 3.87 3.30
CA LYS A 106 -10.02 4.54 2.84
C LYS A 106 -11.27 3.97 3.49
N ASN A 107 -11.30 2.66 3.79
CA ASN A 107 -12.47 2.01 4.37
C ASN A 107 -12.76 2.53 5.76
N LEU A 108 -11.74 2.66 6.62
CA LEU A 108 -11.89 3.20 7.97
C LEU A 108 -12.34 4.68 7.99
N LEU A 109 -12.05 5.42 6.93
CA LEU A 109 -12.43 6.82 6.82
C LEU A 109 -13.84 7.03 6.24
N ARG A 110 -14.47 6.01 5.65
CA ARG A 110 -15.78 6.12 4.99
C ARG A 110 -16.87 6.64 5.93
N LEU A 111 -17.16 5.89 6.98
CA LEU A 111 -18.21 6.30 7.93
C LEU A 111 -17.88 7.59 8.69
N PRO A 112 -16.66 7.79 9.22
CA PRO A 112 -16.29 9.06 9.84
C PRO A 112 -16.52 10.29 8.95
N LEU A 113 -16.21 10.21 7.66
CA LEU A 113 -16.43 11.30 6.71
C LEU A 113 -17.91 11.65 6.54
N LEU A 114 -18.80 10.65 6.69
CA LEU A 114 -20.25 10.88 6.61
C LEU A 114 -20.83 11.63 7.79
N SER A 115 -20.13 11.69 8.93
CA SER A 115 -20.63 12.35 10.13
C SER A 115 -20.96 13.85 9.94
N ASN A 116 -20.43 14.48 8.87
CA ASN A 116 -20.67 15.89 8.54
C ASN A 116 -20.91 16.12 7.04
N SER A 117 -21.23 15.09 6.26
CA SER A 117 -21.35 15.18 4.80
C SER A 117 -22.79 14.99 4.32
N ASN A 118 -23.14 15.66 3.22
CA ASN A 118 -24.28 15.28 2.42
C ASN A 118 -24.00 13.91 1.75
N ALA A 119 -24.99 13.05 1.76
CA ALA A 119 -24.91 11.69 1.25
C ALA A 119 -24.37 11.59 -0.19
N CYS A 120 -24.99 12.26 -1.13
CA CYS A 120 -24.56 12.24 -2.52
C CYS A 120 -23.17 12.86 -2.70
N GLU A 121 -22.89 13.96 -2.02
CA GLU A 121 -21.59 14.63 -2.07
C GLU A 121 -20.45 13.69 -1.64
N TYR A 122 -20.69 12.86 -0.62
CA TYR A 122 -19.71 11.86 -0.20
C TYR A 122 -19.41 10.87 -1.34
N PHE A 123 -20.43 10.24 -1.95
CA PHE A 123 -20.22 9.26 -3.02
C PHE A 123 -19.57 9.88 -4.25
N VAL A 124 -19.92 11.11 -4.61
CA VAL A 124 -19.27 11.87 -5.69
C VAL A 124 -17.81 12.14 -5.37
N LYS A 125 -17.50 12.60 -4.17
CA LYS A 125 -16.12 12.91 -3.74
C LYS A 125 -15.27 11.65 -3.58
N ALA A 126 -15.84 10.57 -3.08
CA ALA A 126 -15.15 9.31 -2.88
C ALA A 126 -14.67 8.69 -4.20
N LYS A 127 -15.25 9.12 -5.35
CA LYS A 127 -14.94 8.65 -6.71
C LYS A 127 -14.62 7.16 -6.69
N LEU A 128 -15.65 6.34 -6.51
CA LEU A 128 -15.53 4.89 -6.39
C LEU A 128 -15.00 4.20 -7.68
N GLY A 129 -14.47 4.98 -8.60
CA GLY A 129 -13.84 4.51 -9.83
C GLY A 129 -14.80 3.96 -10.88
N ARG A 130 -16.11 3.97 -10.61
CA ARG A 130 -17.14 3.43 -11.50
C ARG A 130 -18.06 4.52 -12.02
N LEU A 131 -18.58 4.33 -13.22
CA LEU A 131 -19.59 5.20 -13.80
C LEU A 131 -21.01 4.82 -13.34
N THR A 132 -21.19 3.59 -12.86
CA THR A 132 -22.46 3.06 -12.37
C THR A 132 -22.27 2.25 -11.10
N TYR A 133 -23.25 2.27 -10.21
CA TYR A 133 -23.28 1.57 -8.93
C TYR A 133 -24.56 0.76 -8.81
N ALA A 134 -24.45 -0.53 -8.51
CA ALA A 134 -25.59 -1.29 -8.02
C ALA A 134 -25.88 -0.89 -6.56
N TRP A 135 -27.13 -1.08 -6.10
CA TRP A 135 -27.53 -0.72 -4.73
C TRP A 135 -26.74 -1.46 -3.64
N ASN A 136 -26.40 -2.73 -3.89
CA ASN A 136 -25.56 -3.49 -2.97
C ASN A 136 -24.19 -2.84 -2.74
N VAL A 137 -23.59 -2.23 -3.78
CA VAL A 137 -22.32 -1.48 -3.64
C VAL A 137 -22.49 -0.28 -2.71
N ILE A 138 -23.66 0.42 -2.77
CA ILE A 138 -23.96 1.50 -1.83
C ILE A 138 -24.12 0.97 -0.41
N PHE A 139 -24.82 -0.15 -0.24
CA PHE A 139 -25.01 -0.79 1.07
C PHE A 139 -23.66 -1.25 1.68
N ASP A 140 -22.80 -1.87 0.89
CA ASP A 140 -21.46 -2.27 1.30
C ASP A 140 -20.61 -1.07 1.75
N HIS A 141 -20.70 0.04 1.03
CA HIS A 141 -19.99 1.26 1.41
C HIS A 141 -20.42 1.87 2.73
N LEU A 142 -21.67 1.61 3.14
CA LEU A 142 -22.24 2.00 4.43
C LEU A 142 -22.10 0.89 5.49
N TYR A 143 -21.43 -0.22 5.16
CA TYR A 143 -21.32 -1.40 6.03
C TYR A 143 -22.69 -1.91 6.52
N ILE A 144 -23.67 -1.94 5.61
CA ILE A 144 -24.97 -2.53 5.81
C ILE A 144 -24.88 -4.00 5.40
N GLU A 145 -25.03 -4.90 6.37
CA GLU A 145 -24.95 -6.36 6.13
C GLU A 145 -26.31 -6.93 5.68
N ASP A 146 -27.41 -6.38 6.20
CA ASP A 146 -28.78 -6.81 5.85
C ASP A 146 -29.38 -5.91 4.77
N TYR A 147 -29.18 -6.30 3.51
CA TYR A 147 -29.68 -5.56 2.35
C TYR A 147 -31.21 -5.53 2.29
N GLU A 148 -31.89 -6.58 2.72
CA GLU A 148 -33.35 -6.62 2.70
C GLU A 148 -33.95 -5.68 3.77
N ALA A 149 -33.34 -5.59 4.95
CA ALA A 149 -33.71 -4.58 5.92
C ALA A 149 -33.48 -3.15 5.39
N ALA A 150 -32.36 -2.89 4.69
CA ALA A 150 -32.10 -1.61 4.06
C ALA A 150 -33.13 -1.26 3.00
N LYS A 151 -33.43 -2.17 2.09
CA LYS A 151 -34.48 -2.01 1.08
C LYS A 151 -35.86 -1.78 1.70
N LYS A 152 -36.18 -2.49 2.80
CA LYS A 152 -37.41 -2.29 3.54
C LYS A 152 -37.50 -0.89 4.13
N GLN A 153 -36.44 -0.41 4.78
CA GLN A 153 -36.38 0.95 5.32
C GLN A 153 -36.63 2.01 4.24
N ILE A 154 -36.01 1.85 3.07
CA ILE A 154 -36.21 2.75 1.94
C ILE A 154 -37.65 2.68 1.43
N ARG A 155 -38.22 1.49 1.23
CA ARG A 155 -39.63 1.32 0.80
C ARG A 155 -40.59 1.98 1.77
N ASP A 156 -40.44 1.71 3.06
CA ASP A 156 -41.35 2.18 4.10
C ASP A 156 -41.28 3.73 4.28
N LYS A 157 -40.12 4.34 4.09
CA LYS A 157 -39.92 5.77 4.31
C LYS A 157 -40.20 6.64 3.08
N VAL A 158 -39.84 6.17 1.88
CA VAL A 158 -39.87 6.99 0.66
C VAL A 158 -40.55 6.33 -0.55
N GLY A 159 -41.09 5.11 -0.39
CA GLY A 159 -41.82 4.40 -1.42
C GLY A 159 -40.98 3.92 -2.61
N PHE A 160 -39.64 3.93 -2.50
CA PHE A 160 -38.79 3.48 -3.59
C PHE A 160 -38.66 1.95 -3.61
N THR A 161 -38.81 1.37 -4.81
CA THR A 161 -38.83 -0.11 -5.00
C THR A 161 -37.89 -0.62 -6.09
N ASP A 162 -37.35 0.26 -6.94
CA ASP A 162 -36.52 -0.12 -8.07
C ASP A 162 -35.04 -0.24 -7.65
N PHE A 163 -34.67 -1.38 -7.03
CA PHE A 163 -33.29 -1.68 -6.64
C PHE A 163 -32.49 -2.39 -7.73
N ASP A 164 -33.11 -2.72 -8.86
CA ASP A 164 -32.45 -3.39 -9.99
C ASP A 164 -31.76 -2.38 -10.92
N THR A 165 -32.27 -1.14 -10.95
CA THR A 165 -31.65 -0.05 -11.72
C THR A 165 -30.39 0.44 -11.03
N SER A 166 -29.27 0.45 -11.78
CA SER A 166 -28.00 0.99 -11.30
C SER A 166 -28.04 2.51 -11.20
N ILE A 167 -27.40 3.04 -10.17
CA ILE A 167 -27.20 4.47 -9.94
C ILE A 167 -25.99 4.93 -10.79
N THR A 168 -26.13 5.95 -11.59
CA THR A 168 -25.03 6.55 -12.35
C THR A 168 -24.31 7.63 -11.52
N LEU A 169 -23.05 7.92 -11.88
CA LEU A 169 -22.35 9.07 -11.29
C LEU A 169 -23.12 10.38 -11.50
N GLN A 170 -23.76 10.57 -12.67
CA GLN A 170 -24.58 11.73 -12.98
C GLN A 170 -25.81 11.82 -12.07
N ASP A 171 -26.45 10.69 -11.73
CA ASP A 171 -27.57 10.68 -10.77
C ASP A 171 -27.13 11.13 -9.37
N LEU A 172 -25.92 10.74 -8.95
CA LEU A 172 -25.34 11.19 -7.68
C LEU A 172 -25.00 12.69 -7.72
N GLU A 173 -24.37 13.16 -8.79
CA GLU A 173 -24.01 14.58 -8.99
C GLU A 173 -25.25 15.49 -9.06
N SER A 174 -26.33 15.01 -9.66
CA SER A 174 -27.60 15.75 -9.73
C SER A 174 -28.41 15.73 -8.43
N GLY A 175 -28.01 14.90 -7.45
CA GLY A 175 -28.75 14.71 -6.20
C GLY A 175 -30.05 13.91 -6.34
N ARG A 176 -30.28 13.22 -7.49
CA ARG A 176 -31.51 12.47 -7.78
C ARG A 176 -31.91 11.51 -6.68
N TYR A 177 -30.93 10.84 -6.05
CA TYR A 177 -31.16 9.85 -5.00
C TYR A 177 -30.89 10.38 -3.58
N ASN A 178 -30.76 11.70 -3.39
CA ASN A 178 -30.50 12.28 -2.07
C ASN A 178 -31.51 11.85 -1.00
N TYR A 179 -32.80 11.80 -1.36
CA TYR A 179 -33.86 11.40 -0.43
C TYR A 179 -33.71 9.94 0.06
N ILE A 180 -33.24 9.02 -0.81
CA ILE A 180 -32.99 7.61 -0.45
C ILE A 180 -31.72 7.49 0.43
N LEU A 181 -30.66 8.15 -0.01
CA LEU A 181 -29.38 8.13 0.72
C LEU A 181 -29.53 8.75 2.11
N THR A 182 -30.37 9.77 2.26
CA THR A 182 -30.69 10.36 3.55
C THR A 182 -31.36 9.34 4.48
N VAL A 183 -32.30 8.53 3.99
CA VAL A 183 -32.91 7.44 4.78
C VAL A 183 -31.86 6.45 5.29
N LEU A 184 -30.93 6.06 4.44
CA LEU A 184 -29.84 5.15 4.82
C LEU A 184 -28.90 5.77 5.84
N PHE A 185 -28.59 7.05 5.70
CA PHE A 185 -27.73 7.77 6.64
C PHE A 185 -28.36 7.95 8.00
N ASP A 186 -29.63 8.33 8.04
CA ASP A 186 -30.40 8.43 9.29
C ASP A 186 -30.46 7.07 9.99
N TRP A 187 -30.63 6.01 9.23
CA TRP A 187 -30.63 4.65 9.77
C TRP A 187 -29.27 4.24 10.33
N GLN A 188 -28.16 4.64 9.67
CA GLN A 188 -26.78 4.33 10.08
C GLN A 188 -26.17 5.39 11.02
N LYS A 189 -26.92 6.43 11.40
CA LYS A 189 -26.41 7.59 12.12
C LYS A 189 -25.58 7.24 13.35
N LEU A 190 -26.09 6.36 14.21
CA LEU A 190 -25.37 5.96 15.44
C LEU A 190 -24.03 5.27 15.12
N LYS A 191 -24.01 4.41 14.12
CA LYS A 191 -22.78 3.74 13.66
C LYS A 191 -21.79 4.73 13.06
N ILE A 192 -22.25 5.69 12.29
CA ILE A 192 -21.42 6.75 11.69
C ILE A 192 -20.78 7.61 12.80
N GLU A 193 -21.56 8.04 13.80
CA GLU A 193 -21.07 8.83 14.92
C GLU A 193 -20.09 8.03 15.80
N GLU A 194 -20.37 6.76 16.07
CA GLU A 194 -19.47 5.86 16.79
C GLU A 194 -18.13 5.72 16.06
N GLN A 195 -18.13 5.43 14.76
CA GLN A 195 -16.90 5.28 13.98
C GLN A 195 -16.10 6.59 13.92
N ALA A 196 -16.76 7.74 13.87
CA ALA A 196 -16.10 9.03 13.92
C ALA A 196 -15.41 9.27 15.28
N SER A 197 -16.11 8.94 16.39
CA SER A 197 -15.54 9.05 17.74
C SER A 197 -14.34 8.10 17.93
N LEU A 198 -14.49 6.84 17.49
CA LEU A 198 -13.41 5.84 17.59
C LEU A 198 -12.18 6.22 16.77
N LEU A 199 -12.35 6.82 15.59
CA LEU A 199 -11.23 7.33 14.81
C LEU A 199 -10.48 8.45 15.55
N GLU A 200 -11.19 9.40 16.15
CA GLU A 200 -10.56 10.48 16.93
C GLU A 200 -9.78 9.93 18.13
N ASP A 201 -10.38 9.04 18.91
CA ASP A 201 -9.74 8.42 20.06
C ASP A 201 -8.53 7.59 19.64
N TYR A 202 -8.62 6.89 18.51
CA TYR A 202 -7.52 6.10 17.93
C TYR A 202 -6.33 6.99 17.57
N LEU A 203 -6.57 8.09 16.87
CA LEU A 203 -5.51 9.05 16.51
C LEU A 203 -4.90 9.73 17.74
N LEU A 204 -5.73 10.08 18.73
CA LEU A 204 -5.27 10.67 19.99
C LEU A 204 -4.38 9.69 20.77
N SER A 205 -4.79 8.44 20.89
CA SER A 205 -4.04 7.40 21.62
C SER A 205 -2.64 7.16 21.05
N MET A 206 -2.46 7.39 19.76
CA MET A 206 -1.17 7.25 19.07
C MET A 206 -0.31 8.53 19.09
N GLY A 207 -0.82 9.62 19.64
CA GLY A 207 -0.14 10.91 19.65
C GLY A 207 -0.05 11.56 18.26
N PHE A 208 -1.06 11.36 17.42
CA PHE A 208 -1.09 11.86 16.04
C PHE A 208 -1.06 13.40 15.95
N PHE A 209 -1.56 14.08 16.98
CA PHE A 209 -1.63 15.53 17.05
C PHE A 209 -0.44 16.20 17.74
N ASN A 210 0.58 15.44 18.12
CA ASN A 210 1.74 15.93 18.85
C ASN A 210 2.84 16.43 17.89
N GLY A 211 2.59 17.55 17.20
CA GLY A 211 3.52 18.16 16.25
C GLY A 211 3.37 17.65 14.82
N ALA A 212 4.40 17.87 14.00
CA ALA A 212 4.41 17.42 12.61
C ALA A 212 4.62 15.91 12.51
N VAL A 213 3.85 15.25 11.66
CA VAL A 213 3.89 13.79 11.49
C VAL A 213 4.09 13.39 10.03
N GLY A 214 4.81 12.29 9.81
CA GLY A 214 4.98 11.67 8.50
C GLY A 214 4.04 10.50 8.32
N LEU A 215 3.27 10.46 7.24
CA LEU A 215 2.53 9.28 6.80
C LEU A 215 3.34 8.54 5.76
N VAL A 216 3.92 7.40 6.14
CA VAL A 216 4.64 6.51 5.23
C VAL A 216 3.63 5.59 4.56
N ASN A 217 3.47 5.73 3.26
CA ASN A 217 2.42 5.08 2.49
C ASN A 217 2.88 4.87 1.04
N ASN A 218 2.42 3.81 0.39
CA ASN A 218 2.66 3.57 -1.04
C ASN A 218 1.56 4.13 -1.95
N SER A 219 0.61 4.90 -1.43
CA SER A 219 -0.49 5.50 -2.19
C SER A 219 -0.01 6.64 -3.09
N ILE A 220 0.40 6.34 -4.31
CA ILE A 220 0.93 7.28 -5.31
C ILE A 220 0.04 8.49 -5.60
N ASN A 221 -1.26 8.38 -5.36
CA ASN A 221 -2.25 9.45 -5.60
C ASN A 221 -2.61 10.26 -4.33
N GLY A 222 -2.16 9.86 -3.14
CA GLY A 222 -2.40 10.58 -1.89
C GLY A 222 -3.85 10.62 -1.40
N ASN A 223 -4.75 9.80 -1.97
CA ASN A 223 -6.18 9.86 -1.66
C ASN A 223 -6.48 9.60 -0.17
N GLY A 224 -5.79 8.65 0.47
CA GLY A 224 -5.99 8.34 1.91
C GLY A 224 -5.64 9.53 2.80
N GLN A 225 -4.51 10.16 2.57
CA GLN A 225 -4.11 11.38 3.30
C GLN A 225 -5.10 12.53 3.08
N ALA A 226 -5.56 12.74 1.84
CA ALA A 226 -6.52 13.79 1.54
C ALA A 226 -7.85 13.57 2.25
N LEU A 227 -8.37 12.33 2.30
CA LEU A 227 -9.58 11.99 3.05
C LEU A 227 -9.40 12.24 4.56
N LEU A 228 -8.27 11.83 5.12
CA LEU A 228 -7.95 12.09 6.52
C LEU A 228 -7.88 13.59 6.82
N THR A 229 -7.17 14.35 5.99
CA THR A 229 -7.06 15.81 6.13
C THR A 229 -8.43 16.48 6.03
N SER A 230 -9.28 16.06 5.09
CA SER A 230 -10.66 16.56 4.97
C SER A 230 -11.47 16.26 6.21
N TYR A 231 -11.41 15.04 6.75
CA TYR A 231 -12.09 14.67 8.00
C TYR A 231 -11.63 15.54 9.17
N LEU A 232 -10.34 15.68 9.38
CA LEU A 232 -9.79 16.50 10.46
C LEU A 232 -10.19 17.98 10.33
N SER A 233 -10.16 18.52 9.12
CA SER A 233 -10.64 19.89 8.86
C SER A 233 -12.11 20.06 9.20
N MET A 234 -12.98 19.11 8.83
CA MET A 234 -14.41 19.12 9.18
C MET A 234 -14.65 19.10 10.70
N LYS A 235 -13.76 18.43 11.45
CA LYS A 235 -13.79 18.39 12.92
C LYS A 235 -13.11 19.58 13.58
N GLY A 236 -12.61 20.55 12.82
CA GLY A 236 -11.86 21.70 13.35
C GLY A 236 -10.50 21.29 13.97
N ARG A 237 -10.00 20.10 13.67
CA ARG A 237 -8.69 19.62 14.16
C ARG A 237 -7.59 20.05 13.21
N LYS A 238 -6.53 20.63 13.76
CA LYS A 238 -5.31 20.95 13.00
C LYS A 238 -4.29 19.84 13.22
N ALA A 239 -3.76 19.32 12.13
CA ALA A 239 -2.64 18.38 12.12
C ALA A 239 -1.68 18.75 11.00
N ASP A 240 -0.38 18.74 11.28
CA ASP A 240 0.66 18.96 10.28
C ASP A 240 1.13 17.61 9.74
N ILE A 241 0.53 17.19 8.62
CA ILE A 241 0.69 15.87 8.04
C ILE A 241 1.51 15.96 6.75
N TRP A 242 2.59 15.20 6.70
CA TRP A 242 3.44 15.05 5.52
C TRP A 242 3.34 13.64 4.95
N GLY A 243 2.89 13.48 3.72
CA GLY A 243 2.96 12.20 3.00
C GLY A 243 4.41 11.89 2.60
N LEU A 244 4.86 10.68 2.92
CA LEU A 244 6.17 10.16 2.54
C LEU A 244 5.98 8.89 1.72
N GLN A 245 6.22 8.98 0.41
CA GLN A 245 5.81 7.96 -0.56
C GLN A 245 7.01 7.48 -1.39
N PHE A 246 6.95 6.25 -1.90
CA PHE A 246 7.93 5.80 -2.89
C PHE A 246 7.89 6.66 -4.15
N MET A 247 6.70 6.90 -4.67
CA MET A 247 6.47 7.72 -5.85
C MET A 247 5.19 8.53 -5.68
N LYS A 248 5.07 9.65 -6.35
CA LYS A 248 3.85 10.45 -6.40
C LYS A 248 3.48 10.82 -7.83
N THR A 249 2.19 10.92 -8.09
CA THR A 249 1.65 11.45 -9.34
C THR A 249 1.46 12.97 -9.25
N TYR A 250 1.30 13.64 -10.39
CA TYR A 250 0.88 15.06 -10.41
C TYR A 250 -0.45 15.29 -9.66
N LYS A 251 -1.36 14.30 -9.72
CA LYS A 251 -2.62 14.35 -8.96
C LYS A 251 -2.38 14.41 -7.45
N CYS A 252 -1.43 13.63 -6.94
CA CYS A 252 -1.05 13.66 -5.53
C CYS A 252 -0.54 15.04 -5.11
N GLU A 253 0.36 15.64 -5.91
CA GLU A 253 0.90 16.98 -5.65
C GLU A 253 -0.21 18.02 -5.52
N LYS A 254 -1.13 18.04 -6.49
CA LYS A 254 -2.27 18.96 -6.50
C LYS A 254 -3.24 18.71 -5.35
N LEU A 255 -3.51 17.44 -5.02
CA LEU A 255 -4.48 17.07 -4.01
C LEU A 255 -4.01 17.40 -2.59
N LEU A 256 -2.72 17.29 -2.34
CA LEU A 256 -2.11 17.49 -1.02
C LEU A 256 -1.40 18.85 -0.88
N GLU A 257 -1.53 19.73 -1.87
CA GLU A 257 -1.02 21.12 -1.81
C GLU A 257 0.46 21.19 -1.37
N GLY A 258 1.28 20.29 -1.89
CA GLY A 258 2.70 20.21 -1.54
C GLY A 258 3.02 19.51 -0.21
N LYS A 259 2.00 19.06 0.55
CA LYS A 259 2.20 18.30 1.80
C LYS A 259 2.51 16.81 1.55
N CYS A 260 3.27 16.52 0.49
CA CYS A 260 3.82 15.19 0.24
C CYS A 260 5.21 15.27 -0.37
N SER A 261 6.04 14.29 -0.03
CA SER A 261 7.36 14.07 -0.63
C SER A 261 7.41 12.64 -1.20
N ALA A 262 8.16 12.45 -2.26
CA ALA A 262 8.38 11.14 -2.85
C ALA A 262 9.88 10.86 -2.96
N TRP A 263 10.25 9.60 -2.77
CA TRP A 263 11.62 9.13 -2.93
C TRP A 263 12.02 9.11 -4.42
N LEU A 264 11.16 8.49 -5.26
CA LEU A 264 11.36 8.45 -6.70
C LEU A 264 10.81 9.72 -7.34
N THR A 265 11.72 10.56 -7.85
CA THR A 265 11.41 11.84 -8.47
C THR A 265 12.00 11.93 -9.89
N ASP A 266 11.53 12.87 -10.71
CA ASP A 266 12.06 13.06 -12.05
C ASP A 266 13.54 13.53 -12.06
N SER A 267 14.06 13.93 -10.90
CA SER A 267 15.46 14.30 -10.74
C SER A 267 16.40 13.13 -10.42
N ASN A 268 15.89 12.01 -9.93
CA ASN A 268 16.73 10.89 -9.50
C ASN A 268 16.48 9.58 -10.26
N ILE A 269 15.41 9.50 -11.06
CA ILE A 269 15.15 8.36 -11.94
C ILE A 269 14.70 8.83 -13.33
N GLU A 270 14.98 8.03 -14.35
CA GLU A 270 14.46 8.25 -15.68
C GLU A 270 12.94 8.06 -15.76
N GLN A 271 12.27 8.81 -16.63
CA GLN A 271 10.81 8.73 -16.83
C GLN A 271 10.36 7.31 -17.16
N TYR A 272 11.14 6.56 -17.96
CA TYR A 272 10.87 5.16 -18.28
C TYR A 272 10.85 4.29 -17.01
N ALA A 273 11.82 4.44 -16.11
CA ALA A 273 11.89 3.70 -14.86
C ALA A 273 10.70 4.03 -13.96
N LYS A 274 10.33 5.30 -13.86
CA LYS A 274 9.15 5.76 -13.12
C LYS A 274 7.85 5.15 -13.65
N MET A 275 7.67 5.12 -14.97
CA MET A 275 6.50 4.51 -15.60
C MET A 275 6.44 3.01 -15.36
N LYS A 276 7.55 2.28 -15.49
CA LYS A 276 7.62 0.84 -15.23
C LYS A 276 7.35 0.51 -13.78
N PHE A 277 7.90 1.27 -12.85
CA PHE A 277 7.61 1.10 -11.42
C PHE A 277 6.12 1.33 -11.11
N HIS A 278 5.51 2.33 -11.74
CA HIS A 278 4.09 2.60 -11.58
C HIS A 278 3.22 1.42 -12.04
N VAL A 279 3.53 0.81 -13.17
CA VAL A 279 2.80 -0.34 -13.69
C VAL A 279 2.96 -1.58 -12.79
N THR A 280 4.08 -1.68 -12.07
CA THR A 280 4.40 -2.81 -11.21
C THR A 280 4.17 -2.53 -9.72
N CYS A 281 3.59 -1.39 -9.36
CA CYS A 281 3.42 -0.99 -7.96
C CYS A 281 2.54 -1.97 -7.16
N LEU A 282 1.54 -2.59 -7.78
CA LEU A 282 0.70 -3.62 -7.13
C LEU A 282 1.53 -4.78 -6.60
N MET A 283 2.47 -5.32 -7.40
CA MET A 283 3.36 -6.37 -6.89
C MET A 283 4.21 -5.89 -5.72
N PHE A 284 4.72 -4.66 -5.82
CA PHE A 284 5.52 -4.09 -4.74
C PHE A 284 4.70 -3.99 -3.46
N GLU A 285 3.43 -3.58 -3.55
CA GLU A 285 2.49 -3.54 -2.43
C GLU A 285 2.34 -4.92 -1.79
N HIS A 286 2.11 -5.97 -2.59
CA HIS A 286 2.00 -7.35 -2.09
C HIS A 286 3.21 -7.83 -1.32
N LEU A 287 4.43 -7.49 -1.79
CA LEU A 287 5.66 -7.86 -1.10
C LEU A 287 5.81 -7.18 0.27
N LEU A 288 5.09 -6.08 0.51
CA LEU A 288 5.16 -5.31 1.76
C LEU A 288 4.07 -5.68 2.78
N PHE A 289 2.99 -6.33 2.36
CA PHE A 289 1.80 -6.55 3.18
C PHE A 289 2.07 -7.30 4.48
N GLU A 290 1.36 -6.89 5.52
CA GLU A 290 1.20 -7.71 6.71
C GLU A 290 0.28 -8.92 6.45
N PRO A 291 0.33 -9.97 7.30
CA PRO A 291 -0.51 -11.17 7.14
C PRO A 291 -2.00 -10.97 7.51
N ASN A 292 -2.48 -9.76 7.53
CA ASN A 292 -3.86 -9.41 7.85
C ASN A 292 -4.53 -8.75 6.66
N GLY A 293 -5.84 -8.94 6.53
CA GLY A 293 -6.62 -8.34 5.45
C GLY A 293 -6.87 -6.85 5.62
N THR A 294 -7.61 -6.29 4.69
CA THR A 294 -7.97 -4.88 4.64
C THR A 294 -8.76 -4.47 5.89
N SER A 295 -8.41 -3.33 6.46
CA SER A 295 -9.10 -2.78 7.63
C SER A 295 -10.48 -2.26 7.24
N LEU A 296 -11.52 -2.59 8.02
CA LEU A 296 -12.92 -2.30 7.73
C LEU A 296 -13.51 -1.25 8.66
N LEU A 297 -13.51 -1.53 9.96
CA LEU A 297 -14.19 -0.76 11.00
C LEU A 297 -13.37 -0.72 12.28
N PHE A 298 -13.56 0.31 13.09
CA PHE A 298 -13.10 0.35 14.47
C PHE A 298 -14.06 -0.42 15.37
N LEU A 299 -13.50 -1.10 16.37
CA LEU A 299 -14.23 -1.80 17.43
C LEU A 299 -13.72 -1.30 18.78
N LYS A 300 -14.60 -1.23 19.77
CA LYS A 300 -14.22 -0.99 21.15
C LYS A 300 -14.39 -2.28 21.94
N GLU A 301 -13.30 -2.88 22.37
CA GLU A 301 -13.27 -4.14 23.14
C GLU A 301 -12.40 -3.92 24.38
N ASP A 302 -12.91 -4.25 25.57
CA ASP A 302 -12.21 -4.13 26.84
C ASP A 302 -11.60 -2.73 27.08
N GLY A 303 -12.29 -1.68 26.62
CA GLY A 303 -11.84 -0.30 26.72
C GLY A 303 -10.75 0.09 25.72
N GLN A 304 -10.29 -0.83 24.89
CA GLN A 304 -9.29 -0.59 23.84
C GLN A 304 -9.95 -0.48 22.47
N ILE A 305 -9.34 0.34 21.60
CA ILE A 305 -9.77 0.47 20.21
C ILE A 305 -9.00 -0.55 19.38
N LYS A 306 -9.74 -1.45 18.76
CA LYS A 306 -9.24 -2.44 17.81
C LYS A 306 -9.75 -2.13 16.41
N VAL A 307 -9.14 -2.75 15.41
CA VAL A 307 -9.58 -2.64 14.02
C VAL A 307 -10.02 -4.01 13.52
N LYS A 308 -11.28 -4.10 13.07
CA LYS A 308 -11.78 -5.27 12.34
C LYS A 308 -11.16 -5.29 10.96
N CYS A 309 -10.52 -6.39 10.60
CA CYS A 309 -9.96 -6.61 9.26
C CYS A 309 -10.74 -7.71 8.53
N GLU A 310 -10.72 -7.65 7.21
CA GLU A 310 -11.15 -8.77 6.37
C GLU A 310 -10.23 -9.97 6.57
N THR A 311 -10.75 -11.16 6.32
CA THR A 311 -9.93 -12.36 6.16
C THR A 311 -9.51 -12.43 4.69
N PRO A 312 -8.24 -12.23 4.34
CA PRO A 312 -7.81 -12.25 2.95
C PRO A 312 -7.99 -13.66 2.37
N ARG A 313 -8.63 -13.76 1.19
CA ARG A 313 -8.86 -15.04 0.52
C ARG A 313 -7.61 -15.57 -0.13
N THR A 314 -6.98 -14.75 -0.95
CA THR A 314 -5.81 -15.09 -1.78
C THR A 314 -4.51 -14.76 -1.08
N GLU A 315 -4.42 -13.69 -0.32
CA GLU A 315 -3.23 -13.30 0.44
C GLU A 315 -2.81 -14.37 1.44
N GLN A 316 -3.74 -15.13 2.01
CA GLN A 316 -3.40 -16.26 2.89
C GLN A 316 -2.68 -17.39 2.14
N LEU A 317 -3.04 -17.64 0.88
CA LEU A 317 -2.39 -18.66 0.04
C LEU A 317 -0.99 -18.23 -0.39
N ASP A 318 -0.84 -16.96 -0.71
CA ASP A 318 0.43 -16.38 -1.18
C ASP A 318 1.35 -15.96 -0.02
N PHE A 319 0.84 -15.91 1.20
CA PHE A 319 1.55 -15.33 2.33
C PHE A 319 2.83 -16.07 2.70
N GLN A 320 2.91 -17.39 2.52
CA GLN A 320 4.14 -18.15 2.85
C GLN A 320 5.34 -17.72 1.98
N PRO A 321 5.23 -17.63 0.65
CA PRO A 321 6.29 -17.05 -0.18
C PRO A 321 6.62 -15.60 0.20
N ILE A 322 5.60 -14.77 0.43
CA ILE A 322 5.77 -13.37 0.83
C ILE A 322 6.47 -13.27 2.19
N ALA A 323 6.07 -14.06 3.19
CA ALA A 323 6.71 -14.08 4.49
C ALA A 323 8.19 -14.47 4.42
N SER A 324 8.54 -15.42 3.54
CA SER A 324 9.93 -15.78 3.29
C SER A 324 10.71 -14.62 2.68
N ILE A 325 10.16 -13.95 1.66
CA ILE A 325 10.75 -12.77 1.03
C ILE A 325 10.98 -11.67 2.08
N GLN A 326 9.96 -11.37 2.90
CA GLN A 326 10.04 -10.33 3.93
C GLN A 326 11.06 -10.65 5.01
N LYS A 327 11.11 -11.90 5.48
CA LYS A 327 12.11 -12.35 6.46
C LYS A 327 13.53 -12.09 5.98
N PHE A 328 13.81 -12.40 4.73
CA PHE A 328 15.15 -12.22 4.16
C PHE A 328 15.44 -10.74 3.81
N ALA A 329 14.44 -9.94 3.54
CA ALA A 329 14.60 -8.48 3.42
C ALA A 329 15.02 -7.85 4.78
N ILE A 330 14.40 -8.30 5.89
CA ILE A 330 14.79 -7.88 7.25
C ILE A 330 16.19 -8.39 7.60
N GLN A 331 16.51 -9.65 7.20
CA GLN A 331 17.86 -10.21 7.42
C GLN A 331 18.93 -9.37 6.73
N PHE A 332 18.67 -8.92 5.49
CA PHE A 332 19.59 -8.00 4.81
C PHE A 332 19.80 -6.71 5.59
N ALA A 333 18.74 -6.11 6.15
CA ALA A 333 18.85 -4.90 6.96
C ALA A 333 19.72 -5.11 8.20
N HIS A 334 19.59 -6.25 8.88
CA HIS A 334 20.47 -6.61 10.00
C HIS A 334 21.93 -6.75 9.59
N ASP A 335 22.19 -7.41 8.47
CA ASP A 335 23.56 -7.60 7.98
C ASP A 335 24.15 -6.28 7.47
N TYR A 336 23.33 -5.43 6.85
CA TYR A 336 23.71 -4.08 6.45
C TYR A 336 24.18 -3.22 7.64
N VAL A 337 23.46 -3.25 8.77
CA VAL A 337 23.83 -2.49 9.98
C VAL A 337 25.10 -3.03 10.61
N ARG A 338 25.37 -4.35 10.55
CA ARG A 338 26.60 -4.97 11.04
C ARG A 338 27.82 -4.64 10.21
N HIS A 339 27.62 -4.36 8.93
CA HIS A 339 28.64 -3.84 8.05
C HIS A 339 28.83 -2.33 8.28
N ILE A 340 29.69 -1.66 7.51
CA ILE A 340 29.79 -0.19 7.56
C ILE A 340 28.56 0.40 6.85
N PRO A 341 27.61 1.06 7.55
CA PRO A 341 26.33 1.48 6.96
C PRO A 341 26.48 2.76 6.13
N LEU A 342 27.01 2.65 4.92
CA LEU A 342 27.13 3.77 3.97
C LEU A 342 25.80 3.92 3.17
N PRO A 343 25.43 5.15 2.76
CA PRO A 343 24.23 5.37 1.95
C PRO A 343 24.24 4.56 0.65
N LEU A 344 23.12 3.92 0.34
CA LEU A 344 22.98 3.12 -0.88
C LEU A 344 22.72 3.97 -2.14
N ASN A 345 22.27 5.22 -2.00
CA ASN A 345 22.12 6.19 -3.08
C ASN A 345 21.42 5.64 -4.34
N MET A 346 20.21 5.11 -4.19
CA MET A 346 19.39 4.51 -5.24
C MET A 346 19.87 3.14 -5.75
N MET A 347 20.95 2.56 -5.23
CA MET A 347 21.40 1.23 -5.70
C MET A 347 20.41 0.12 -5.36
N GLY A 348 19.70 0.24 -4.23
CA GLY A 348 18.62 -0.67 -3.90
C GLY A 348 17.47 -0.61 -4.92
N PHE A 349 17.10 0.59 -5.34
CA PHE A 349 16.10 0.79 -6.38
C PHE A 349 16.53 0.19 -7.72
N TYR A 350 17.74 0.49 -8.19
CA TYR A 350 18.22 -0.02 -9.48
C TYR A 350 18.33 -1.54 -9.54
N GLY A 351 18.72 -2.19 -8.45
CA GLY A 351 18.71 -3.64 -8.34
C GLY A 351 17.31 -4.22 -8.52
N TYR A 352 16.35 -3.69 -7.78
CA TYR A 352 14.94 -4.10 -7.87
C TYR A 352 14.35 -3.79 -9.26
N PHE A 353 14.62 -2.62 -9.80
CA PHE A 353 14.15 -2.20 -11.12
C PHE A 353 14.69 -3.10 -12.25
N ASN A 354 15.95 -3.50 -12.18
CA ASN A 354 16.51 -4.44 -13.16
C ASN A 354 15.79 -5.80 -13.15
N MET A 355 15.40 -6.28 -11.98
CA MET A 355 14.56 -7.48 -11.88
C MET A 355 13.19 -7.27 -12.53
N LEU A 356 12.55 -6.08 -12.34
CA LEU A 356 11.26 -5.78 -12.94
C LEU A 356 11.29 -5.76 -14.47
N ILE A 357 12.35 -5.25 -15.08
CA ILE A 357 12.46 -5.14 -16.55
C ILE A 357 13.04 -6.38 -17.21
N ASN A 358 13.84 -7.17 -16.48
CA ASN A 358 14.48 -8.36 -17.01
C ASN A 358 14.56 -9.49 -15.96
N PRO A 359 13.39 -9.99 -15.49
CA PRO A 359 13.37 -11.08 -14.52
C PRO A 359 13.98 -12.34 -15.09
N ASN A 360 14.64 -13.13 -14.27
CA ASN A 360 14.98 -14.50 -14.65
C ASN A 360 13.72 -15.39 -14.62
N PHE A 361 13.85 -16.64 -15.13
CA PHE A 361 12.70 -17.53 -15.21
C PHE A 361 12.09 -17.87 -13.85
N GLU A 362 12.91 -18.15 -12.83
CA GLU A 362 12.45 -18.54 -11.50
C GLU A 362 11.75 -17.36 -10.78
N ASP A 363 12.27 -16.14 -10.94
CA ASP A 363 11.63 -14.93 -10.42
C ASP A 363 10.29 -14.69 -11.10
N ALA A 364 10.25 -14.81 -12.42
CA ALA A 364 9.02 -14.64 -13.17
C ALA A 364 7.98 -15.70 -12.79
N LYS A 365 8.41 -16.96 -12.64
CA LYS A 365 7.54 -18.06 -12.22
C LYS A 365 6.95 -17.84 -10.84
N LEU A 366 7.76 -17.39 -9.88
CA LEU A 366 7.29 -17.12 -8.52
C LEU A 366 6.30 -15.95 -8.50
N LEU A 367 6.69 -14.82 -9.08
CA LEU A 367 5.95 -13.57 -8.92
C LEU A 367 4.68 -13.48 -9.79
N CYS A 368 4.60 -14.23 -10.91
CA CYS A 368 3.40 -14.27 -11.73
C CYS A 368 2.23 -15.03 -11.09
N HIS A 369 2.45 -15.72 -9.98
CA HIS A 369 1.41 -16.44 -9.25
C HIS A 369 0.88 -15.68 -8.03
N LEU A 370 1.41 -14.49 -7.74
CA LEU A 370 0.85 -13.64 -6.69
C LEU A 370 -0.49 -13.05 -7.16
N HIS A 371 -1.46 -13.02 -6.26
CA HIS A 371 -2.83 -12.58 -6.55
C HIS A 371 -3.14 -11.27 -5.84
N ASP A 372 -4.05 -10.49 -6.42
CA ASP A 372 -4.56 -9.25 -5.85
C ASP A 372 -6.02 -9.45 -5.40
N ASP A 373 -6.29 -9.19 -4.12
CA ASP A 373 -7.63 -9.26 -3.54
C ASP A 373 -8.42 -7.94 -3.65
N ASP A 374 -7.79 -6.86 -4.07
CA ASP A 374 -8.41 -5.52 -4.12
C ASP A 374 -9.38 -5.32 -5.30
N VAL A 375 -9.56 -6.32 -6.15
CA VAL A 375 -10.50 -6.22 -7.27
C VAL A 375 -11.83 -6.85 -6.85
N ASP A 376 -12.84 -6.01 -6.65
CA ASP A 376 -14.26 -6.37 -6.44
C ASP A 376 -14.60 -7.84 -6.65
N GLY A 377 -14.65 -8.57 -5.59
CA GLY A 377 -15.38 -9.81 -5.31
C GLY A 377 -15.33 -11.00 -6.26
N ASP A 378 -15.14 -10.83 -7.55
CA ASP A 378 -15.32 -11.87 -8.56
C ASP A 378 -14.19 -12.04 -9.59
N LYS A 379 -13.14 -11.28 -9.53
CA LYS A 379 -11.94 -11.48 -10.36
C LYS A 379 -10.72 -11.83 -9.52
N LEU A 380 -10.71 -13.07 -9.12
CA LEU A 380 -9.51 -13.80 -8.76
C LEU A 380 -8.54 -13.78 -9.95
N ILE A 381 -7.67 -12.87 -10.05
CA ILE A 381 -6.54 -12.82 -10.97
C ILE A 381 -6.52 -11.45 -11.61
N SER A 382 -5.99 -10.53 -10.93
CA SER A 382 -5.21 -9.57 -11.67
C SER A 382 -3.96 -10.31 -12.12
N ASP A 383 -3.56 -10.15 -13.33
CA ASP A 383 -2.21 -10.45 -13.78
C ASP A 383 -1.30 -9.35 -13.23
N PRO A 384 -0.70 -9.50 -12.06
CA PRO A 384 -0.16 -8.37 -11.33
C PRO A 384 1.03 -7.78 -12.04
N ILE A 385 1.71 -8.56 -12.93
CA ILE A 385 2.99 -8.09 -13.44
C ILE A 385 3.20 -8.56 -14.85
N ILE A 386 2.80 -7.71 -15.78
CA ILE A 386 2.97 -7.92 -17.22
C ILE A 386 4.39 -8.43 -17.59
N PRO A 387 5.51 -7.86 -17.10
CA PRO A 387 6.84 -8.37 -17.42
C PRO A 387 7.08 -9.81 -16.97
N PHE A 388 6.60 -10.21 -15.79
CA PHE A 388 6.78 -11.56 -15.27
C PHE A 388 5.93 -12.57 -16.02
N LYS A 389 4.66 -12.27 -16.23
CA LYS A 389 3.77 -13.08 -17.05
C LYS A 389 4.33 -13.23 -18.46
N ARG A 390 4.77 -12.14 -19.07
CA ARG A 390 5.37 -12.15 -20.40
C ARG A 390 6.60 -13.06 -20.47
N LYS A 391 7.53 -12.98 -19.53
CA LYS A 391 8.69 -13.84 -19.46
C LYS A 391 8.31 -15.31 -19.33
N TYR A 392 7.33 -15.60 -18.48
CA TYR A 392 6.80 -16.95 -18.30
C TYR A 392 6.15 -17.46 -19.60
N LEU A 393 5.30 -16.67 -20.26
CA LEU A 393 4.63 -17.06 -21.49
C LEU A 393 5.62 -17.27 -22.65
N LEU A 394 6.62 -16.41 -22.80
CA LEU A 394 7.69 -16.57 -23.78
C LEU A 394 8.48 -17.85 -23.55
N SER A 395 8.75 -18.22 -22.31
CA SER A 395 9.42 -19.48 -21.98
C SER A 395 8.60 -20.73 -22.32
N ARG A 396 7.28 -20.58 -22.48
CA ARG A 396 6.35 -21.62 -22.93
C ARG A 396 6.14 -21.62 -24.45
N GLY A 397 6.90 -20.83 -25.21
CA GLY A 397 6.81 -20.75 -26.67
C GLY A 397 5.63 -19.95 -27.20
N ILE A 398 4.99 -19.13 -26.36
CA ILE A 398 3.90 -18.23 -26.79
C ILE A 398 4.52 -17.05 -27.54
N PRO A 399 4.07 -16.72 -28.76
CA PRO A 399 4.61 -15.62 -29.56
C PRO A 399 4.58 -14.29 -28.84
N PHE A 400 5.61 -13.48 -29.11
CA PHE A 400 5.79 -12.18 -28.47
C PHE A 400 4.60 -11.24 -28.65
N GLU A 401 3.99 -11.24 -29.84
CA GLU A 401 2.83 -10.41 -30.19
C GLU A 401 1.61 -10.72 -29.31
N LEU A 402 1.44 -11.99 -28.90
CA LEU A 402 0.33 -12.41 -28.04
C LEU A 402 0.58 -12.09 -26.56
N THR A 403 1.83 -11.84 -26.15
CA THR A 403 2.16 -11.51 -24.76
C THR A 403 1.85 -10.06 -24.39
N TRP A 404 1.43 -9.22 -25.36
CA TRP A 404 0.96 -7.85 -25.13
C TRP A 404 -0.55 -7.74 -24.86
N LEU A 405 -1.31 -8.79 -25.19
CA LEU A 405 -2.76 -8.84 -25.05
C LEU A 405 -3.20 -9.46 -23.70
N CYS A 406 -2.22 -9.86 -22.88
CA CYS A 406 -2.44 -10.51 -21.59
C CYS A 406 -2.00 -9.51 -20.44
#